data_e955dc411350d01cbd54002826cfcf7e
#
_entry.id   e955dc411350d01cbd54002826cfcf7e
#
_cell.length_a   1.000
_cell.length_b   1.000
_cell.length_c   1.000
_cell.angle_alpha   90.00
_cell.angle_beta   90.00
_cell.angle_gamma   90.00
#
_symmetry.space_group_name_H-M   'P 1'
#
loop_
_entity.id
_entity.type
_entity.pdbx_description
1 polymer ?
#
loop_
_entity_poly.entity_id
_entity_poly.type
_entity_poly.pdbx_seq_one_letter_code
_entity_poly.pdbx_strand_id
1 'polypeptide(L)'
;LKDGFAAEDKTLLICCEEGEEEYDPHGLFNVFTYTVEDQAELTPELFKKLEKQYRPKQVIIEYNGMWMMEPLYRDALPGNWILYQIICLMDARTFEPYLKNMGQLVMEKVSNADMLIFNRCNEQLRTQLRSKNLRMANRRADIYLENEDGTSEEYVTEDMMPFDLSSGHLEVADEDYGIWYVDLMDHPERYEGISVTFKALMCHSKKFKGVDCLGRFAMVCCENDMQFLALVCKGQGMDRFKNRDWVKIRATVKKEQCEAYQGEGPVLYVERISACQKPDPETVSF
;
A
#
# COMPACT_ATOMS: atom_id res chain seq x y z
N LEU A 1 -12.99 -21.85 -1.96
CA LEU A 1 -12.62 -23.24 -1.61
C LEU A 1 -12.92 -24.24 -2.74
N LYS A 2 -14.07 -24.16 -3.43
CA LYS A 2 -14.42 -25.15 -4.46
C LYS A 2 -13.61 -25.06 -5.74
N ASP A 3 -13.18 -23.86 -6.11
CA ASP A 3 -12.63 -23.58 -7.44
C ASP A 3 -11.12 -23.29 -7.47
N GLY A 4 -10.47 -23.22 -6.32
CA GLY A 4 -9.06 -22.82 -6.24
C GLY A 4 -8.12 -23.86 -5.60
N PHE A 5 -8.63 -24.97 -5.14
CA PHE A 5 -7.83 -25.95 -4.40
C PHE A 5 -7.99 -27.35 -4.98
N ALA A 6 -6.88 -28.06 -5.10
CA ALA A 6 -6.93 -29.46 -5.49
C ALA A 6 -7.75 -30.23 -4.44
N ALA A 7 -8.79 -30.93 -4.87
CA ALA A 7 -9.69 -31.69 -3.98
C ALA A 7 -8.94 -32.74 -3.13
N GLU A 8 -7.74 -33.12 -3.54
CA GLU A 8 -6.88 -34.08 -2.87
C GLU A 8 -6.05 -33.47 -1.74
N ASP A 9 -5.89 -32.16 -1.71
CA ASP A 9 -5.02 -31.45 -0.75
C ASP A 9 -5.77 -31.15 0.53
N LYS A 10 -5.16 -31.51 1.66
CA LYS A 10 -5.70 -31.20 2.98
C LYS A 10 -5.60 -29.70 3.24
N THR A 11 -6.75 -29.08 3.44
CA THR A 11 -6.88 -27.66 3.77
C THR A 11 -7.34 -27.51 5.22
N LEU A 12 -6.63 -26.70 6.00
CA LEU A 12 -7.07 -26.27 7.31
C LEU A 12 -7.64 -24.86 7.19
N LEU A 13 -8.90 -24.66 7.54
CA LEU A 13 -9.55 -23.37 7.67
C LEU A 13 -9.59 -22.98 9.14
N ILE A 14 -8.92 -21.90 9.48
CA ILE A 14 -8.92 -21.31 10.83
C ILE A 14 -9.87 -20.12 10.81
N CYS A 15 -10.98 -20.20 11.54
CA CYS A 15 -12.00 -19.17 11.62
C CYS A 15 -11.76 -18.34 12.88
N CYS A 16 -11.44 -17.05 12.73
CA CYS A 16 -11.20 -16.14 13.83
C CYS A 16 -12.32 -15.08 13.96
N GLU A 17 -13.38 -15.20 13.19
CA GLU A 17 -14.52 -14.29 13.21
C GLU A 17 -15.81 -15.09 13.22
N GLU A 18 -16.75 -14.72 14.10
CA GLU A 18 -18.12 -15.22 14.02
C GLU A 18 -18.84 -14.39 12.95
N GLY A 19 -18.93 -14.94 11.74
CA GLY A 19 -19.67 -14.36 10.62
C GLY A 19 -21.14 -14.76 10.60
N GLU A 20 -21.91 -14.15 9.69
CA GLU A 20 -23.29 -14.57 9.41
C GLU A 20 -23.35 -15.92 8.69
N GLU A 21 -22.24 -16.34 8.09
CA GLU A 21 -22.13 -17.58 7.30
C GLU A 21 -21.41 -18.66 8.11
N GLU A 22 -22.09 -19.81 8.27
CA GLU A 22 -21.46 -21.00 8.81
C GLU A 22 -20.81 -21.80 7.70
N TYR A 23 -19.51 -22.10 7.86
CA TYR A 23 -18.81 -22.98 6.92
C TYR A 23 -19.15 -24.44 7.20
N ASP A 24 -20.01 -25.02 6.36
CA ASP A 24 -20.30 -26.45 6.39
C ASP A 24 -19.30 -27.22 5.52
N PRO A 25 -18.31 -27.90 6.14
CA PRO A 25 -17.33 -28.71 5.41
C PRO A 25 -17.91 -30.03 4.88
N HIS A 26 -19.17 -30.38 5.17
CA HIS A 26 -19.77 -31.68 4.84
C HIS A 26 -19.85 -32.05 3.36
N GLY A 27 -19.45 -31.16 2.46
CA GLY A 27 -19.29 -31.44 1.03
C GLY A 27 -17.84 -31.39 0.52
N LEU A 28 -16.87 -31.12 1.38
CA LEU A 28 -15.48 -30.94 1.02
C LEU A 28 -14.61 -31.95 1.79
N PHE A 29 -14.27 -33.05 1.16
CA PHE A 29 -13.64 -34.22 1.80
C PHE A 29 -12.31 -33.99 2.51
N ASN A 30 -11.58 -32.91 2.24
CA ASN A 30 -10.26 -32.65 2.79
C ASN A 30 -10.13 -31.28 3.46
N VAL A 31 -11.25 -30.66 3.85
CA VAL A 31 -11.27 -29.40 4.59
C VAL A 31 -11.57 -29.64 6.06
N PHE A 32 -10.70 -29.15 6.93
CA PHE A 32 -10.85 -29.20 8.39
C PHE A 32 -11.01 -27.78 8.91
N THR A 33 -11.95 -27.55 9.80
CA THR A 33 -12.18 -26.25 10.43
C THR A 33 -11.65 -26.23 11.87
N TYR A 34 -11.14 -25.08 12.28
CA TYR A 34 -10.74 -24.80 13.66
C TYR A 34 -11.11 -23.37 14.00
N THR A 35 -11.82 -23.17 15.11
CA THR A 35 -12.26 -21.84 15.55
C THR A 35 -11.32 -21.29 16.60
N VAL A 36 -11.04 -19.99 16.52
CA VAL A 36 -10.25 -19.22 17.47
C VAL A 36 -11.06 -18.00 17.87
N GLU A 37 -11.37 -17.87 19.15
CA GLU A 37 -12.24 -16.80 19.66
C GLU A 37 -11.44 -15.57 20.14
N ASP A 38 -10.18 -15.75 20.56
CA ASP A 38 -9.33 -14.68 21.04
C ASP A 38 -8.00 -14.66 20.28
N GLN A 39 -7.55 -13.46 19.89
CA GLN A 39 -6.28 -13.25 19.23
C GLN A 39 -5.09 -13.84 20.01
N ALA A 40 -5.16 -13.81 21.35
CA ALA A 40 -4.11 -14.35 22.22
C ALA A 40 -3.93 -15.88 22.11
N GLU A 41 -4.92 -16.60 21.55
CA GLU A 41 -4.81 -18.02 21.28
C GLU A 41 -3.90 -18.34 20.07
N LEU A 42 -3.73 -17.38 19.17
CA LEU A 42 -2.87 -17.53 17.99
C LEU A 42 -1.40 -17.51 18.39
N THR A 43 -0.92 -18.65 18.84
CA THR A 43 0.46 -18.85 19.31
C THR A 43 1.21 -19.85 18.44
N PRO A 44 2.55 -19.83 18.44
CA PRO A 44 3.35 -20.83 17.73
C PRO A 44 3.03 -22.28 18.18
N GLU A 45 2.65 -22.44 19.43
CA GLU A 45 2.28 -23.73 20.00
C GLU A 45 0.96 -24.25 19.41
N LEU A 46 -0.02 -23.36 19.27
CA LEU A 46 -1.29 -23.71 18.60
C LEU A 46 -1.04 -24.17 17.17
N PHE A 47 -0.31 -23.38 16.39
CA PHE A 47 -0.06 -23.72 14.98
C PHE A 47 0.72 -25.02 14.83
N LYS A 48 1.72 -25.28 15.66
CA LYS A 48 2.45 -26.56 15.70
C LYS A 48 1.52 -27.73 16.06
N LYS A 49 0.58 -27.53 16.99
CA LYS A 49 -0.43 -28.55 17.36
C LYS A 49 -1.33 -28.86 16.16
N LEU A 50 -1.83 -27.82 15.49
CA LEU A 50 -2.72 -27.97 14.33
C LEU A 50 -1.98 -28.63 13.16
N GLU A 51 -0.75 -28.23 12.89
CA GLU A 51 0.10 -28.86 11.87
C GLU A 51 0.29 -30.35 12.13
N LYS A 52 0.61 -30.71 13.36
CA LYS A 52 0.77 -32.14 13.75
C LYS A 52 -0.53 -32.94 13.64
N GLN A 53 -1.66 -32.33 14.01
CA GLN A 53 -2.96 -32.98 14.05
C GLN A 53 -3.52 -33.19 12.65
N TYR A 54 -3.52 -32.15 11.81
CA TYR A 54 -4.21 -32.17 10.50
C TYR A 54 -3.23 -32.44 9.35
N ARG A 55 -1.95 -32.11 9.51
CA ARG A 55 -0.92 -32.18 8.44
C ARG A 55 -1.43 -31.53 7.14
N PRO A 56 -1.86 -30.27 7.20
CA PRO A 56 -2.43 -29.60 6.04
C PRO A 56 -1.34 -29.31 5.02
N LYS A 57 -1.69 -29.32 3.73
CA LYS A 57 -0.83 -28.80 2.67
C LYS A 57 -0.99 -27.28 2.53
N GLN A 58 -2.17 -26.79 2.88
CA GLN A 58 -2.47 -25.36 2.85
C GLN A 58 -3.34 -24.98 4.04
N VAL A 59 -3.22 -23.74 4.45
CA VAL A 59 -3.98 -23.18 5.55
C VAL A 59 -4.62 -21.88 5.08
N ILE A 60 -5.89 -21.71 5.37
CA ILE A 60 -6.62 -20.46 5.19
C ILE A 60 -6.95 -19.95 6.58
N ILE A 61 -6.64 -18.69 6.85
CA ILE A 61 -7.01 -18.03 8.10
C ILE A 61 -8.02 -16.95 7.74
N GLU A 62 -9.27 -17.13 8.16
CA GLU A 62 -10.27 -16.08 8.17
C GLU A 62 -10.02 -15.23 9.40
N TYR A 63 -9.19 -14.22 9.22
CA TYR A 63 -8.67 -13.42 10.32
C TYR A 63 -9.69 -12.36 10.73
N ASN A 64 -9.88 -12.17 12.04
CA ASN A 64 -10.82 -11.20 12.55
C ASN A 64 -10.44 -9.77 12.13
N GLY A 65 -11.39 -9.08 11.52
CA GLY A 65 -11.21 -7.73 10.98
C GLY A 65 -10.78 -6.69 12.02
N MET A 66 -11.07 -6.93 13.30
CA MET A 66 -10.75 -6.01 14.41
C MET A 66 -9.39 -6.29 15.07
N TRP A 67 -8.68 -7.33 14.66
CA TRP A 67 -7.37 -7.65 15.21
C TRP A 67 -6.23 -7.07 14.37
N MET A 68 -5.17 -6.61 15.02
CA MET A 68 -3.94 -6.20 14.34
C MET A 68 -3.25 -7.42 13.75
N MET A 69 -2.70 -7.29 12.55
CA MET A 69 -2.08 -8.41 11.83
C MET A 69 -0.63 -8.68 12.26
N GLU A 70 0.07 -7.66 12.72
CA GLU A 70 1.49 -7.77 13.08
C GLU A 70 1.79 -8.94 14.02
N PRO A 71 1.01 -9.21 15.10
CA PRO A 71 1.26 -10.34 15.98
C PRO A 71 1.17 -11.68 15.26
N LEU A 72 0.30 -11.83 14.26
CA LEU A 72 0.17 -13.06 13.51
C LEU A 72 1.45 -13.40 12.75
N TYR A 73 1.88 -12.51 11.85
CA TYR A 73 2.98 -12.83 10.95
C TYR A 73 4.37 -12.66 11.57
N ARG A 74 4.52 -11.84 12.62
CA ARG A 74 5.80 -11.64 13.28
C ARG A 74 6.12 -12.75 14.27
N ASP A 75 5.15 -13.15 15.07
CA ASP A 75 5.41 -13.94 16.27
C ASP A 75 4.69 -15.30 16.31
N ALA A 76 3.56 -15.45 15.63
CA ALA A 76 2.69 -16.62 15.76
C ALA A 76 2.95 -17.73 14.73
N LEU A 77 3.21 -17.39 13.47
CA LEU A 77 3.33 -18.39 12.40
C LEU A 77 4.60 -19.25 12.56
N PRO A 78 4.51 -20.58 12.34
CA PRO A 78 5.68 -21.45 12.32
C PRO A 78 6.69 -21.03 11.25
N GLY A 79 8.00 -21.11 11.57
CA GLY A 79 9.04 -20.69 10.63
C GLY A 79 9.16 -21.51 9.35
N ASN A 80 8.48 -22.66 9.24
CA ASN A 80 8.37 -23.48 8.04
C ASN A 80 7.11 -23.18 7.22
N TRP A 81 6.22 -22.30 7.69
CA TRP A 81 5.07 -21.84 6.94
C TRP A 81 5.43 -20.63 6.10
N ILE A 82 4.81 -20.52 4.95
CA ILE A 82 4.96 -19.39 4.05
C ILE A 82 3.62 -18.67 4.01
N LEU A 83 3.61 -17.41 4.40
CA LEU A 83 2.46 -16.53 4.15
C LEU A 83 2.47 -16.22 2.64
N TYR A 84 1.54 -16.85 1.94
CA TYR A 84 1.50 -16.81 0.48
C TYR A 84 0.75 -15.58 -0.05
N GLN A 85 -0.38 -15.26 0.56
CA GLN A 85 -1.24 -14.16 0.13
C GLN A 85 -2.09 -13.63 1.28
N ILE A 86 -2.22 -12.31 1.32
CA ILE A 86 -3.14 -11.58 2.21
C ILE A 86 -4.22 -10.95 1.34
N ILE A 87 -5.47 -11.43 1.52
CA ILE A 87 -6.64 -10.86 0.86
C ILE A 87 -7.43 -10.06 1.89
N CYS A 88 -7.66 -8.78 1.63
CA CYS A 88 -8.45 -7.92 2.48
C CYS A 88 -9.79 -7.61 1.82
N LEU A 89 -10.88 -8.02 2.47
CA LEU A 89 -12.26 -7.75 2.05
C LEU A 89 -12.80 -6.57 2.85
N MET A 90 -13.34 -5.57 2.17
CA MET A 90 -13.89 -4.37 2.79
C MET A 90 -15.26 -4.04 2.21
N ASP A 91 -16.22 -3.79 3.08
CA ASP A 91 -17.52 -3.24 2.67
C ASP A 91 -17.35 -1.76 2.30
N ALA A 92 -17.56 -1.43 1.04
CA ALA A 92 -17.39 -0.07 0.52
C ALA A 92 -18.27 0.97 1.26
N ARG A 93 -19.44 0.54 1.77
CA ARG A 93 -20.40 1.41 2.48
C ARG A 93 -19.88 1.84 3.84
N THR A 94 -19.05 1.03 4.48
CA THR A 94 -18.53 1.27 5.83
C THR A 94 -17.06 1.66 5.87
N PHE A 95 -16.38 1.60 4.74
CA PHE A 95 -14.95 1.90 4.65
C PHE A 95 -14.58 3.28 5.20
N GLU A 96 -15.28 4.33 4.75
CA GLU A 96 -14.97 5.70 5.18
C GLU A 96 -15.24 5.94 6.68
N PRO A 97 -16.37 5.52 7.28
CA PRO A 97 -16.54 5.52 8.72
C PRO A 97 -15.46 4.77 9.48
N TYR A 98 -15.04 3.59 9.01
CA TYR A 98 -13.98 2.81 9.66
C TYR A 98 -12.62 3.51 9.55
N LEU A 99 -12.29 4.04 8.37
CA LEU A 99 -11.06 4.79 8.16
C LEU A 99 -10.99 6.01 9.10
N LYS A 100 -12.11 6.71 9.29
CA LYS A 100 -12.19 7.88 10.17
C LYS A 100 -12.06 7.54 11.66
N ASN A 101 -12.65 6.42 12.10
CA ASN A 101 -12.73 6.07 13.52
C ASN A 101 -11.62 5.11 13.97
N MET A 102 -11.09 4.28 13.05
CA MET A 102 -10.10 3.25 13.33
C MET A 102 -9.00 3.25 12.23
N GLY A 103 -8.54 4.44 11.84
CA GLY A 103 -7.64 4.62 10.69
C GLY A 103 -6.41 3.72 10.73
N GLN A 104 -5.74 3.60 11.89
CA GLN A 104 -4.56 2.76 12.03
C GLN A 104 -4.85 1.29 11.71
N LEU A 105 -5.95 0.73 12.22
CA LEU A 105 -6.34 -0.65 11.97
C LEU A 105 -6.67 -0.89 10.49
N VAL A 106 -7.45 0.02 9.89
CA VAL A 106 -7.83 -0.06 8.47
C VAL A 106 -6.58 0.05 7.59
N MET A 107 -5.71 1.01 7.88
CA MET A 107 -4.51 1.25 7.07
C MET A 107 -3.48 0.13 7.20
N GLU A 108 -3.36 -0.51 8.36
CA GLU A 108 -2.53 -1.70 8.52
C GLU A 108 -2.98 -2.80 7.55
N LYS A 109 -4.28 -3.05 7.47
CA LYS A 109 -4.83 -4.06 6.56
C LYS A 109 -4.63 -3.69 5.09
N VAL A 110 -4.93 -2.45 4.73
CA VAL A 110 -4.72 -1.94 3.36
C VAL A 110 -3.25 -2.05 2.96
N SER A 111 -2.33 -1.64 3.83
CA SER A 111 -0.90 -1.59 3.50
C SER A 111 -0.24 -2.97 3.38
N ASN A 112 -0.78 -3.99 4.06
CA ASN A 112 -0.21 -5.33 4.06
C ASN A 112 -0.91 -6.30 3.10
N ALA A 113 -2.01 -5.92 2.47
CA ALA A 113 -2.72 -6.79 1.56
C ALA A 113 -1.97 -6.98 0.24
N ASP A 114 -1.99 -8.20 -0.30
CA ASP A 114 -1.63 -8.49 -1.70
C ASP A 114 -2.81 -8.24 -2.63
N MET A 115 -4.03 -8.36 -2.10
CA MET A 115 -5.28 -8.11 -2.81
C MET A 115 -6.28 -7.38 -1.91
N LEU A 116 -6.86 -6.30 -2.42
CA LEU A 116 -7.94 -5.55 -1.79
C LEU A 116 -9.21 -5.72 -2.60
N ILE A 117 -10.30 -6.12 -1.95
CA ILE A 117 -11.61 -6.22 -2.60
C ILE A 117 -12.60 -5.38 -1.81
N PHE A 118 -13.09 -4.33 -2.46
CA PHE A 118 -14.20 -3.53 -1.92
C PHE A 118 -15.50 -4.07 -2.49
N ASN A 119 -16.29 -4.74 -1.66
CA ASN A 119 -17.57 -5.26 -2.08
C ASN A 119 -18.71 -4.26 -1.88
N ARG A 120 -19.90 -4.57 -2.42
CA ARG A 120 -21.12 -3.77 -2.32
C ARG A 120 -20.93 -2.34 -2.82
N CYS A 121 -20.15 -2.19 -3.88
CA CYS A 121 -19.90 -0.91 -4.53
C CYS A 121 -21.12 -0.45 -5.33
N ASN A 122 -21.34 0.85 -5.32
CA ASN A 122 -22.20 1.58 -6.27
C ASN A 122 -21.42 2.74 -6.87
N GLU A 123 -21.99 3.45 -7.82
CA GLU A 123 -21.32 4.55 -8.54
C GLU A 123 -20.77 5.64 -7.60
N GLN A 124 -21.53 6.01 -6.58
CA GLN A 124 -21.12 7.02 -5.63
C GLN A 124 -19.94 6.54 -4.78
N LEU A 125 -19.99 5.30 -4.25
CA LEU A 125 -18.93 4.71 -3.45
C LEU A 125 -17.65 4.51 -4.27
N ARG A 126 -17.77 4.10 -5.53
CA ARG A 126 -16.63 4.02 -6.45
C ARG A 126 -15.92 5.35 -6.62
N THR A 127 -16.68 6.43 -6.84
CA THR A 127 -16.12 7.78 -6.92
C THR A 127 -15.42 8.19 -5.63
N GLN A 128 -16.02 7.89 -4.47
CA GLN A 128 -15.40 8.16 -3.17
C GLN A 128 -14.11 7.35 -2.97
N LEU A 129 -14.11 6.05 -3.27
CA LEU A 129 -12.92 5.21 -3.16
C LEU A 129 -11.79 5.71 -4.09
N ARG A 130 -12.12 6.08 -5.33
CA ARG A 130 -11.14 6.63 -6.27
C ARG A 130 -10.52 7.93 -5.76
N SER A 131 -11.29 8.78 -5.07
CA SER A 131 -10.78 10.02 -4.47
C SER A 131 -9.80 9.79 -3.31
N LYS A 132 -9.79 8.61 -2.67
CA LYS A 132 -8.88 8.28 -1.55
C LYS A 132 -7.50 7.83 -1.99
N ASN A 133 -7.27 7.64 -3.28
CA ASN A 133 -6.00 7.18 -3.84
C ASN A 133 -5.35 6.02 -3.05
N LEU A 134 -6.06 4.88 -2.97
CA LEU A 134 -5.64 3.69 -2.22
C LEU A 134 -4.26 3.15 -2.64
N ARG A 135 -3.83 3.43 -3.88
CA ARG A 135 -2.51 3.08 -4.40
C ARG A 135 -1.36 3.71 -3.60
N MET A 136 -1.61 4.81 -2.92
CA MET A 136 -0.60 5.42 -2.05
C MET A 136 -0.33 4.61 -0.80
N ALA A 137 -1.39 4.05 -0.22
CA ALA A 137 -1.26 3.20 0.95
C ALA A 137 -0.64 1.84 0.58
N ASN A 138 -1.01 1.30 -0.60
CA ASN A 138 -0.48 0.04 -1.08
C ASN A 138 -0.38 0.02 -2.62
N ARG A 139 0.85 0.16 -3.12
CA ARG A 139 1.16 0.18 -4.55
C ARG A 139 1.15 -1.19 -5.20
N ARG A 140 1.33 -2.26 -4.42
CA ARG A 140 1.54 -3.62 -4.93
C ARG A 140 0.26 -4.43 -4.97
N ALA A 141 -0.74 -4.06 -4.16
CA ALA A 141 -1.98 -4.81 -4.09
C ALA A 141 -2.75 -4.77 -5.41
N ASP A 142 -3.29 -5.88 -5.81
CA ASP A 142 -4.38 -5.90 -6.79
C ASP A 142 -5.65 -5.40 -6.10
N ILE A 143 -6.30 -4.38 -6.66
CA ILE A 143 -7.47 -3.75 -6.05
C ILE A 143 -8.68 -3.94 -6.95
N TYR A 144 -9.75 -4.51 -6.42
CA TYR A 144 -10.99 -4.77 -7.12
C TYR A 144 -12.18 -4.11 -6.43
N LEU A 145 -13.11 -3.64 -7.24
CA LEU A 145 -14.41 -3.13 -6.81
C LEU A 145 -15.49 -4.13 -7.27
N GLU A 146 -16.18 -4.73 -6.32
CA GLU A 146 -17.29 -5.65 -6.58
C GLU A 146 -18.61 -4.91 -6.39
N ASN A 147 -19.45 -4.97 -7.39
CA ASN A 147 -20.77 -4.35 -7.41
C ASN A 147 -21.80 -5.22 -6.71
N GLU A 148 -22.95 -4.62 -6.35
CA GLU A 148 -24.07 -5.34 -5.74
C GLU A 148 -24.65 -6.44 -6.65
N ASP A 149 -24.45 -6.36 -7.96
CA ASP A 149 -24.88 -7.38 -8.93
C ASP A 149 -23.87 -8.53 -9.11
N GLY A 150 -22.77 -8.51 -8.34
CA GLY A 150 -21.71 -9.52 -8.39
C GLY A 150 -20.69 -9.33 -9.52
N THR A 151 -20.81 -8.26 -10.30
CA THR A 151 -19.77 -7.90 -11.27
C THR A 151 -18.60 -7.23 -10.57
N SER A 152 -17.39 -7.50 -11.02
CA SER A 152 -16.17 -6.89 -10.47
C SER A 152 -15.40 -6.14 -11.53
N GLU A 153 -14.81 -5.05 -11.15
CA GLU A 153 -13.89 -4.26 -11.98
C GLU A 153 -12.59 -4.01 -11.23
N GLU A 154 -11.49 -3.90 -11.96
CA GLU A 154 -10.23 -3.49 -11.38
C GLU A 154 -10.32 -2.01 -10.96
N TYR A 155 -9.78 -1.70 -9.78
CA TYR A 155 -9.63 -0.32 -9.33
C TYR A 155 -8.55 0.35 -10.16
N VAL A 156 -8.98 0.98 -11.23
CA VAL A 156 -8.12 1.78 -12.09
C VAL A 156 -8.22 3.23 -11.63
N THR A 157 -7.10 3.79 -11.25
CA THR A 157 -6.97 5.23 -11.04
C THR A 157 -6.69 5.91 -12.39
N GLU A 158 -7.44 5.50 -13.44
CA GLU A 158 -7.28 6.10 -14.74
C GLU A 158 -7.71 7.56 -14.72
N ASP A 159 -6.84 8.38 -15.24
CA ASP A 159 -7.11 9.70 -15.82
C ASP A 159 -7.56 10.86 -14.93
N MET A 160 -7.39 10.78 -13.64
CA MET A 160 -7.35 12.03 -12.88
C MET A 160 -5.90 12.54 -12.79
N MET A 161 -5.25 12.64 -13.94
CA MET A 161 -4.03 13.45 -14.03
C MET A 161 -4.44 14.91 -13.95
N PRO A 162 -4.23 15.60 -12.84
CA PRO A 162 -4.52 17.03 -12.76
C PRO A 162 -3.45 17.85 -13.50
N PHE A 163 -2.50 17.17 -14.20
CA PHE A 163 -1.31 17.80 -14.74
C PHE A 163 -1.31 17.80 -16.26
N ASP A 164 -1.31 18.99 -16.85
CA ASP A 164 -1.01 19.16 -18.27
C ASP A 164 0.52 19.09 -18.50
N LEU A 165 0.99 18.01 -19.08
CA LEU A 165 2.39 17.80 -19.44
C LEU A 165 2.75 18.28 -20.85
N SER A 166 1.79 18.81 -21.60
CA SER A 166 1.98 19.22 -23.00
C SER A 166 3.01 20.34 -23.18
N SER A 167 3.21 21.16 -22.15
CA SER A 167 4.21 22.23 -22.14
C SER A 167 5.67 21.76 -21.98
N GLY A 168 5.87 20.48 -21.64
CA GLY A 168 7.18 19.93 -21.27
C GLY A 168 7.71 20.41 -19.92
N HIS A 169 6.91 21.20 -19.19
CA HIS A 169 7.24 21.70 -17.85
C HIS A 169 6.03 21.61 -16.92
N LEU A 170 6.24 21.12 -15.72
CA LEU A 170 5.25 21.05 -14.66
C LEU A 170 5.74 21.78 -13.41
N GLU A 171 4.99 22.76 -12.94
CA GLU A 171 5.15 23.32 -11.61
C GLU A 171 4.14 22.64 -10.68
N VAL A 172 4.68 21.82 -9.75
CA VAL A 172 3.87 21.05 -8.79
C VAL A 172 3.55 21.97 -7.61
N ALA A 173 2.27 22.25 -7.41
CA ALA A 173 1.79 23.00 -6.25
C ALA A 173 2.04 22.23 -4.94
N ASP A 174 2.07 22.94 -3.83
CA ASP A 174 2.38 22.32 -2.54
C ASP A 174 1.33 21.28 -2.14
N GLU A 175 0.06 21.51 -2.44
CA GLU A 175 -1.07 20.60 -2.25
C GLU A 175 -1.06 19.39 -3.18
N ASP A 176 -0.51 19.53 -4.37
CA ASP A 176 -0.52 18.49 -5.41
C ASP A 176 0.64 17.50 -5.31
N TYR A 177 1.59 17.75 -4.40
CA TYR A 177 2.80 16.94 -4.30
C TYR A 177 2.51 15.44 -4.15
N GLY A 178 1.51 15.08 -3.37
CA GLY A 178 1.15 13.68 -3.12
C GLY A 178 0.64 12.98 -4.39
N ILE A 179 -0.33 13.57 -5.05
CA ILE A 179 -0.91 13.03 -6.27
C ILE A 179 0.17 12.92 -7.36
N TRP A 180 0.96 13.99 -7.52
CA TRP A 180 2.07 13.98 -8.47
C TRP A 180 3.11 12.88 -8.16
N TYR A 181 3.50 12.73 -6.89
CA TYR A 181 4.48 11.72 -6.48
C TYR A 181 4.01 10.31 -6.83
N VAL A 182 2.73 10.00 -6.60
CA VAL A 182 2.17 8.68 -6.90
C VAL A 182 2.18 8.43 -8.40
N ASP A 183 1.63 9.34 -9.18
CA ASP A 183 1.57 9.16 -10.63
C ASP A 183 2.97 9.06 -11.24
N LEU A 184 3.93 9.88 -10.77
CA LEU A 184 5.32 9.82 -11.20
C LEU A 184 5.98 8.47 -10.88
N MET A 185 5.66 7.89 -9.74
CA MET A 185 6.23 6.60 -9.33
C MET A 185 5.57 5.42 -10.04
N ASP A 186 4.28 5.50 -10.32
CA ASP A 186 3.52 4.43 -10.98
C ASP A 186 3.69 4.48 -12.52
N HIS A 187 3.84 5.69 -13.08
CA HIS A 187 3.96 5.93 -14.50
C HIS A 187 5.15 6.85 -14.86
N PRO A 188 6.39 6.46 -14.50
CA PRO A 188 7.57 7.31 -14.75
C PRO A 188 7.79 7.61 -16.24
N GLU A 189 7.31 6.76 -17.14
CA GLU A 189 7.37 6.96 -18.59
C GLU A 189 6.60 8.17 -19.08
N ARG A 190 5.50 8.57 -18.39
CA ARG A 190 4.71 9.76 -18.73
C ARG A 190 5.51 11.05 -18.53
N TYR A 191 6.45 11.02 -17.59
CA TYR A 191 7.27 12.16 -17.21
C TYR A 191 8.67 12.16 -17.84
N GLU A 192 9.00 11.17 -18.66
CA GLU A 192 10.31 11.10 -19.31
C GLU A 192 10.63 12.38 -20.09
N GLY A 193 11.70 13.06 -19.72
CA GLY A 193 12.11 14.33 -20.33
C GLY A 193 11.33 15.57 -19.85
N ILE A 194 10.31 15.42 -19.01
CA ILE A 194 9.56 16.55 -18.47
C ILE A 194 10.38 17.26 -17.40
N SER A 195 10.43 18.58 -17.48
CA SER A 195 11.03 19.43 -16.44
C SER A 195 10.01 19.69 -15.34
N VAL A 196 10.34 19.36 -14.10
CA VAL A 196 9.47 19.56 -12.94
C VAL A 196 10.04 20.58 -11.97
N THR A 197 9.18 21.40 -11.36
CA THR A 197 9.56 22.35 -10.32
C THR A 197 8.70 22.13 -9.09
N PHE A 198 9.31 21.92 -7.92
CA PHE A 198 8.61 21.67 -6.67
C PHE A 198 9.45 22.02 -5.44
N LYS A 199 8.84 21.99 -4.25
CA LYS A 199 9.52 22.13 -2.96
C LYS A 199 9.64 20.80 -2.26
N ALA A 200 10.82 20.52 -1.68
CA ALA A 200 11.06 19.30 -0.92
C ALA A 200 12.13 19.50 0.15
N LEU A 201 12.25 18.52 1.03
CA LEU A 201 13.35 18.38 1.99
C LEU A 201 14.52 17.68 1.33
N MET A 202 15.73 18.21 1.56
CA MET A 202 16.97 17.55 1.18
C MET A 202 17.23 16.33 2.07
N CYS A 203 17.66 15.22 1.46
CA CYS A 203 18.03 14.00 2.16
C CYS A 203 19.26 13.35 1.52
N HIS A 204 20.38 13.35 2.20
CA HIS A 204 21.59 12.60 1.82
C HIS A 204 21.49 11.18 2.38
N SER A 205 21.39 10.20 1.49
CA SER A 205 21.23 8.82 1.89
C SER A 205 22.47 8.27 2.58
N LYS A 206 22.29 7.70 3.77
CA LYS A 206 23.35 6.94 4.46
C LYS A 206 23.46 5.51 3.95
N LYS A 207 22.35 4.96 3.44
CA LYS A 207 22.26 3.58 2.97
C LYS A 207 22.88 3.40 1.59
N PHE A 208 22.65 4.37 0.69
CA PHE A 208 23.16 4.36 -0.66
C PHE A 208 24.18 5.50 -0.82
N LYS A 209 25.48 5.19 -0.74
CA LYS A 209 26.55 6.19 -0.84
C LYS A 209 26.49 6.91 -2.18
N GLY A 210 26.42 8.24 -2.13
CA GLY A 210 26.39 9.10 -3.32
C GLY A 210 25.01 9.20 -3.98
N VAL A 211 23.97 8.75 -3.30
CA VAL A 211 22.57 8.96 -3.71
C VAL A 211 21.97 10.03 -2.83
N ASP A 212 21.54 11.11 -3.47
CA ASP A 212 20.76 12.16 -2.85
C ASP A 212 19.29 11.96 -3.16
N CYS A 213 18.43 12.32 -2.21
CA CYS A 213 17.00 12.24 -2.35
C CYS A 213 16.34 13.57 -2.02
N LEU A 214 15.24 13.83 -2.65
CA LEU A 214 14.37 14.97 -2.38
C LEU A 214 12.97 14.41 -2.08
N GLY A 215 12.35 14.90 -1.01
CA GLY A 215 11.06 14.35 -0.63
C GLY A 215 10.29 15.21 0.37
N ARG A 216 9.06 14.78 0.63
CA ARG A 216 8.20 15.38 1.66
C ARG A 216 7.64 14.28 2.56
N PHE A 217 7.34 14.65 3.80
CA PHE A 217 6.60 13.75 4.68
C PHE A 217 5.13 13.77 4.34
N ALA A 218 4.55 12.60 4.23
CA ALA A 218 3.12 12.38 4.06
C ALA A 218 2.53 11.74 5.31
N MET A 219 1.37 12.22 5.71
CA MET A 219 0.57 11.59 6.74
C MET A 219 -0.38 10.59 6.06
N VAL A 220 -0.22 9.30 6.36
CA VAL A 220 -1.03 8.24 5.74
C VAL A 220 -2.36 8.09 6.47
N CYS A 221 -2.34 7.95 7.80
CA CYS A 221 -3.56 7.79 8.57
C CYS A 221 -3.62 8.67 9.84
N CYS A 222 -2.49 9.00 10.45
CA CYS A 222 -2.41 9.85 11.64
C CYS A 222 -1.01 10.43 11.81
N GLU A 223 -0.84 11.37 12.77
CA GLU A 223 0.45 12.05 13.02
C GLU A 223 1.60 11.09 13.38
N ASN A 224 1.31 9.87 13.81
CA ASN A 224 2.31 8.87 14.15
C ASN A 224 2.73 8.00 12.95
N ASP A 225 1.99 8.09 11.84
CA ASP A 225 2.27 7.32 10.62
C ASP A 225 2.69 8.25 9.48
N MET A 226 3.91 8.73 9.60
CA MET A 226 4.52 9.63 8.65
C MET A 226 5.47 8.88 7.72
N GLN A 227 5.19 8.90 6.43
CA GLN A 227 6.06 8.33 5.40
C GLN A 227 6.83 9.43 4.67
N PHE A 228 8.12 9.17 4.39
CA PHE A 228 8.92 10.08 3.58
C PHE A 228 8.84 9.69 2.11
N LEU A 229 8.14 10.49 1.33
CA LEU A 229 7.95 10.30 -0.12
C LEU A 229 9.19 10.82 -0.84
N ALA A 230 10.19 9.97 -0.99
CA ALA A 230 11.50 10.33 -1.51
C ALA A 230 11.66 10.00 -3.00
N LEU A 231 12.24 10.93 -3.75
CA LEU A 231 12.68 10.77 -5.13
C LEU A 231 14.20 10.84 -5.20
N VAL A 232 14.78 9.88 -5.91
CA VAL A 232 16.23 9.86 -6.17
C VAL A 232 16.59 10.99 -7.10
N CYS A 233 17.69 11.71 -6.78
CA CYS A 233 18.16 12.81 -7.59
C CYS A 233 19.66 12.74 -7.88
N LYS A 234 20.03 13.25 -9.04
CA LYS A 234 21.38 13.40 -9.53
C LYS A 234 21.61 14.85 -9.96
N GLY A 235 22.78 15.40 -9.74
CA GLY A 235 23.13 16.76 -10.17
C GLY A 235 24.17 17.40 -9.28
N GLN A 236 24.41 18.69 -9.49
CA GLN A 236 25.39 19.46 -8.73
C GLN A 236 24.72 20.45 -7.78
N GLY A 237 25.42 20.81 -6.71
CA GLY A 237 24.99 21.85 -5.79
C GLY A 237 24.06 21.37 -4.67
N MET A 238 23.76 20.09 -4.60
CA MET A 238 22.98 19.50 -3.49
C MET A 238 23.81 19.42 -2.20
N ASP A 239 25.13 19.30 -2.32
CA ASP A 239 26.12 19.29 -1.23
C ASP A 239 26.13 20.58 -0.38
N ARG A 240 25.54 21.66 -0.89
CA ARG A 240 25.40 22.96 -0.16
C ARG A 240 24.30 22.91 0.89
N PHE A 241 23.40 21.94 0.82
CA PHE A 241 22.24 21.82 1.70
C PHE A 241 22.45 20.66 2.68
N LYS A 242 21.90 20.80 3.86
CA LYS A 242 21.91 19.76 4.89
C LYS A 242 20.65 18.92 4.81
N ASN A 243 20.70 17.76 5.43
CA ASN A 243 19.48 16.96 5.64
C ASN A 243 18.41 17.81 6.33
N ARG A 244 17.19 17.76 5.80
CA ARG A 244 16.00 18.52 6.22
C ARG A 244 16.00 20.00 5.88
N ASP A 245 16.94 20.50 5.09
CA ASP A 245 16.79 21.84 4.50
C ASP A 245 15.66 21.84 3.47
N TRP A 246 14.81 22.85 3.52
CA TRP A 246 13.79 23.07 2.49
C TRP A 246 14.39 23.71 1.26
N VAL A 247 14.17 23.07 0.13
CA VAL A 247 14.70 23.52 -1.16
C VAL A 247 13.61 23.54 -2.22
N LYS A 248 13.67 24.56 -3.10
CA LYS A 248 12.93 24.60 -4.37
C LYS A 248 13.84 24.08 -5.47
N ILE A 249 13.35 23.10 -6.20
CA ILE A 249 14.12 22.38 -7.21
C ILE A 249 13.45 22.55 -8.57
N ARG A 250 14.29 22.63 -9.60
CA ARG A 250 13.92 22.36 -10.98
C ARG A 250 14.77 21.20 -11.49
N ALA A 251 14.13 20.17 -12.01
CA ALA A 251 14.80 18.96 -12.46
C ALA A 251 14.09 18.35 -13.66
N THR A 252 14.85 17.68 -14.53
CA THR A 252 14.30 16.84 -15.59
C THR A 252 14.16 15.42 -15.09
N VAL A 253 12.99 14.80 -15.33
CA VAL A 253 12.71 13.42 -14.98
C VAL A 253 13.30 12.48 -16.02
N LYS A 254 13.90 11.39 -15.55
CA LYS A 254 14.30 10.23 -16.40
C LYS A 254 13.92 8.94 -15.72
N LYS A 255 13.47 7.97 -16.51
CA LYS A 255 13.23 6.61 -16.05
C LYS A 255 14.53 5.81 -16.15
N GLU A 256 15.06 5.34 -15.05
CA GLU A 256 16.32 4.61 -14.98
C GLU A 256 16.28 3.44 -14.01
N GLN A 257 17.14 2.45 -14.25
CA GLN A 257 17.45 1.42 -13.25
C GLN A 257 18.12 2.08 -12.04
N CYS A 258 17.57 1.87 -10.87
CA CYS A 258 18.06 2.45 -9.65
C CYS A 258 17.99 1.45 -8.48
N GLU A 259 19.14 1.23 -7.83
CA GLU A 259 19.23 0.32 -6.68
C GLU A 259 18.28 0.71 -5.54
N ALA A 260 18.05 2.03 -5.34
CA ALA A 260 17.17 2.51 -4.30
C ALA A 260 15.69 2.12 -4.51
N TYR A 261 15.28 1.91 -5.77
CA TYR A 261 13.95 1.44 -6.13
C TYR A 261 13.89 -0.08 -6.34
N GLN A 262 15.04 -0.78 -6.28
CA GLN A 262 15.17 -2.21 -6.60
C GLN A 262 14.65 -2.55 -8.02
N GLY A 263 14.70 -1.59 -8.94
CA GLY A 263 14.16 -1.70 -10.29
C GLY A 263 14.24 -0.38 -11.05
N GLU A 264 13.42 -0.24 -12.08
CA GLU A 264 13.26 1.01 -12.79
C GLU A 264 12.39 1.99 -11.98
N GLY A 265 12.72 3.28 -12.05
CA GLY A 265 11.96 4.33 -11.41
C GLY A 265 12.40 5.72 -11.85
N PRO A 266 11.70 6.77 -11.39
CA PRO A 266 12.00 8.14 -11.77
C PRO A 266 13.24 8.65 -11.05
N VAL A 267 14.21 9.12 -11.82
CA VAL A 267 15.41 9.80 -11.32
C VAL A 267 15.37 11.26 -11.77
N LEU A 268 15.53 12.17 -10.82
CA LEU A 268 15.48 13.61 -11.06
C LEU A 268 16.87 14.15 -11.36
N TYR A 269 17.07 14.70 -12.54
CA TYR A 269 18.30 15.40 -12.93
C TYR A 269 18.17 16.87 -12.59
N VAL A 270 18.77 17.26 -11.46
CA VAL A 270 18.64 18.60 -10.89
C VAL A 270 19.35 19.64 -11.75
N GLU A 271 18.60 20.57 -12.29
CA GLU A 271 19.09 21.71 -13.08
C GLU A 271 19.35 22.93 -12.22
N ARG A 272 18.43 23.18 -11.27
CA ARG A 272 18.53 24.29 -10.31
C ARG A 272 18.04 23.86 -8.94
N ILE A 273 18.72 24.31 -7.91
CA ILE A 273 18.34 24.10 -6.52
C ILE A 273 18.63 25.36 -5.73
N SER A 274 17.69 25.78 -4.90
CA SER A 274 17.80 26.95 -4.03
C SER A 274 17.08 26.72 -2.71
N ALA A 275 17.55 27.37 -1.65
CA ALA A 275 16.81 27.38 -0.39
C ALA A 275 15.43 28.02 -0.59
N CYS A 276 14.43 27.51 0.10
CA CYS A 276 13.08 28.08 0.10
C CYS A 276 12.46 28.00 1.50
N GLN A 277 11.33 28.72 1.67
CA GLN A 277 10.49 28.52 2.85
C GLN A 277 9.77 27.19 2.75
N LYS A 278 9.44 26.61 3.92
CA LYS A 278 8.61 25.42 3.97
C LYS A 278 7.26 25.65 3.28
N PRO A 279 6.72 24.65 2.63
CA PRO A 279 5.38 24.72 2.04
C PRO A 279 4.31 24.84 3.13
N ASP A 280 3.12 25.25 2.71
CA ASP A 280 1.91 25.23 3.53
C ASP A 280 0.79 24.54 2.74
N PRO A 281 0.34 23.37 3.15
CA PRO A 281 0.77 22.58 4.31
C PRO A 281 2.19 21.99 4.17
N GLU A 282 2.89 21.84 5.32
CA GLU A 282 4.22 21.23 5.36
C GLU A 282 4.18 19.74 5.06
N THR A 283 3.15 19.08 5.58
CA THR A 283 2.90 17.65 5.42
C THR A 283 1.96 17.43 4.25
N VAL A 284 2.29 16.45 3.44
CA VAL A 284 1.42 15.98 2.36
C VAL A 284 0.25 15.21 2.97
N SER A 285 -0.97 15.54 2.58
CA SER A 285 -2.19 14.78 2.87
C SER A 285 -2.80 14.31 1.55
N PHE A 286 -3.56 13.22 1.61
CA PHE A 286 -4.18 12.56 0.47
C PHE A 286 -5.69 12.53 0.62
#